data_e72c77d83d34c3c4f5ebed42b5789575
#
_entry.id   e72c77d83d34c3c4f5ebed42b5789575
#
_cell.length_a   1.000
_cell.length_b   1.000
_cell.length_c   1.000
_cell.angle_alpha   90.00
_cell.angle_beta   90.00
_cell.angle_gamma   90.00
#
_symmetry.space_group_name_H-M   'P 1'
#
loop_
_entity.id
_entity.type
_entity.pdbx_description
1 polymer ?
#
loop_
_entity_poly.entity_id
_entity_poly.type
_entity_poly.pdbx_seq_one_letter_code
_entity_poly.pdbx_strand_id
1 'polypeptide(L)'
;MLYEAVQGLNITPVGIYVDVTFGGGGHSKEIINHLSADGRLFAFDQDQEAFENQLEDHRFHLIEGNFSDIKRHLKFHGITAVDGILADFGVSSSQFDSGKRGFSTRFDGPLDMRMSHSGQLDASQVINEYPFEAVSYTHLRAHE
;
A
#
# COMPACT_ATOMS: atom_id res chain seq x y z
N MET A 1 -1.98 -13.83 9.15
CA MET A 1 -1.80 -12.41 9.59
C MET A 1 -2.93 -11.47 9.15
N LEU A 2 -3.73 -11.79 8.10
CA LEU A 2 -4.83 -10.92 7.64
C LEU A 2 -5.88 -10.69 8.75
N TYR A 3 -6.41 -11.75 9.30
CA TYR A 3 -7.47 -11.66 10.32
C TYR A 3 -6.98 -11.00 11.61
N GLU A 4 -5.78 -11.30 12.04
CA GLU A 4 -5.18 -10.74 13.26
C GLU A 4 -4.94 -9.22 13.10
N ALA A 5 -4.49 -8.78 11.92
CA ALA A 5 -4.31 -7.37 11.64
C ALA A 5 -5.64 -6.60 11.66
N VAL A 6 -6.68 -7.15 11.03
CA VAL A 6 -8.02 -6.55 11.03
C VAL A 6 -8.66 -6.60 12.41
N GLN A 7 -8.50 -7.68 13.17
CA GLN A 7 -8.96 -7.74 14.57
C GLN A 7 -8.30 -6.68 15.45
N GLY A 8 -7.00 -6.40 15.21
CA GLY A 8 -6.27 -5.35 15.93
C GLY A 8 -6.82 -3.94 15.73
N LEU A 9 -7.55 -3.68 14.63
CA LEU A 9 -8.24 -2.40 14.43
C LEU A 9 -9.43 -2.19 15.37
N ASN A 10 -9.95 -3.25 16.00
CA ASN A 10 -11.13 -3.21 16.86
C ASN A 10 -12.30 -2.43 16.22
N ILE A 11 -12.72 -2.90 15.04
CA ILE A 11 -13.64 -2.17 14.15
C ILE A 11 -14.99 -1.91 14.80
N THR A 12 -15.39 -0.63 14.82
CA THR A 12 -16.78 -0.23 15.09
C THR A 12 -17.55 -0.16 13.76
N PRO A 13 -18.78 -0.73 13.68
CA PRO A 13 -19.49 -0.87 12.40
C PRO A 13 -19.74 0.45 11.63
N VAL A 14 -19.86 1.57 12.33
CA VAL A 14 -20.10 2.90 11.72
C VAL A 14 -18.83 3.74 11.58
N GLY A 15 -17.66 3.17 11.90
CA GLY A 15 -16.37 3.86 11.90
C GLY A 15 -15.84 4.16 10.50
N ILE A 16 -14.82 5.01 10.47
CA ILE A 16 -14.08 5.39 9.27
C ILE A 16 -12.66 4.82 9.39
N TYR A 17 -12.29 3.96 8.44
CA TYR A 17 -11.00 3.28 8.44
C TYR A 17 -10.18 3.61 7.20
N VAL A 18 -8.87 3.42 7.31
CA VAL A 18 -7.95 3.62 6.19
C VAL A 18 -7.04 2.40 6.05
N ASP A 19 -6.93 1.90 4.83
CA ASP A 19 -5.91 0.93 4.43
C ASP A 19 -4.89 1.66 3.53
N VAL A 20 -3.67 1.87 4.01
CA VAL A 20 -2.66 2.63 3.26
C VAL A 20 -1.83 1.77 2.32
N THR A 21 -2.14 0.48 2.24
CA THR A 21 -1.42 -0.54 1.45
C THR A 21 -2.42 -1.53 0.82
N PHE A 22 -3.27 -1.01 -0.08
CA PHE A 22 -4.41 -1.77 -0.63
C PHE A 22 -3.98 -3.07 -1.33
N GLY A 23 -3.00 -3.00 -2.25
CA GLY A 23 -2.46 -4.15 -2.98
C GLY A 23 -3.53 -5.05 -3.62
N GLY A 24 -3.62 -6.30 -3.17
CA GLY A 24 -4.64 -7.25 -3.63
C GLY A 24 -6.02 -7.11 -2.97
N GLY A 25 -6.22 -6.10 -2.11
CA GLY A 25 -7.51 -5.79 -1.48
C GLY A 25 -7.96 -6.75 -0.37
N GLY A 26 -7.11 -7.68 0.06
CA GLY A 26 -7.48 -8.69 1.06
C GLY A 26 -7.88 -8.08 2.41
N HIS A 27 -7.07 -7.19 2.96
CA HIS A 27 -7.35 -6.49 4.21
C HIS A 27 -8.57 -5.58 4.08
N SER A 28 -8.66 -4.80 3.02
CA SER A 28 -9.78 -3.92 2.73
C SER A 28 -11.12 -4.68 2.63
N LYS A 29 -11.14 -5.83 1.96
CA LYS A 29 -12.32 -6.68 1.88
C LYS A 29 -12.76 -7.19 3.25
N GLU A 30 -11.82 -7.60 4.09
CA GLU A 30 -12.14 -8.05 5.44
C GLU A 30 -12.64 -6.90 6.33
N ILE A 31 -12.04 -5.69 6.23
CA ILE A 31 -12.53 -4.50 6.95
C ILE A 31 -13.99 -4.20 6.55
N ILE A 32 -14.31 -4.22 5.25
CA ILE A 32 -15.69 -3.97 4.76
C ILE A 32 -16.69 -4.96 5.33
N ASN A 33 -16.31 -6.22 5.56
CA ASN A 33 -17.20 -7.23 6.16
C ASN A 33 -17.62 -6.88 7.60
N HIS A 34 -16.84 -6.05 8.30
CA HIS A 34 -17.14 -5.61 9.67
C HIS A 34 -17.89 -4.26 9.71
N LEU A 35 -17.98 -3.53 8.59
CA LEU A 35 -18.66 -2.23 8.54
C LEU A 35 -20.16 -2.37 8.26
N SER A 36 -20.96 -1.48 8.86
CA SER A 36 -22.37 -1.28 8.50
C SER A 36 -22.49 -0.34 7.29
N ALA A 37 -23.72 -0.07 6.86
CA ALA A 37 -24.00 0.84 5.73
C ALA A 37 -23.48 2.28 5.94
N ASP A 38 -23.30 2.71 7.18
CA ASP A 38 -22.81 4.05 7.54
C ASP A 38 -21.29 4.10 7.74
N GLY A 39 -20.61 2.95 7.81
CA GLY A 39 -19.16 2.86 7.90
C GLY A 39 -18.49 3.21 6.57
N ARG A 40 -17.23 3.61 6.60
CA ARG A 40 -16.45 3.94 5.40
C ARG A 40 -15.03 3.40 5.48
N LEU A 41 -14.51 3.00 4.32
CA LEU A 41 -13.12 2.59 4.15
C LEU A 41 -12.49 3.39 3.01
N PHE A 42 -11.39 4.06 3.30
CA PHE A 42 -10.52 4.70 2.32
C PHE A 42 -9.26 3.85 2.15
N ALA A 43 -8.98 3.41 0.94
CA ALA A 43 -7.79 2.64 0.64
C ALA A 43 -6.86 3.43 -0.27
N PHE A 44 -5.55 3.25 -0.09
CA PHE A 44 -4.52 3.91 -0.87
C PHE A 44 -3.62 2.88 -1.52
N ASP A 45 -3.28 3.13 -2.77
CA ASP A 45 -2.14 2.48 -3.42
C ASP A 45 -1.52 3.44 -4.44
N GLN A 46 -0.22 3.35 -4.61
CA GLN A 46 0.51 4.09 -5.64
C GLN A 46 0.77 3.24 -6.89
N ASP A 47 0.48 1.93 -6.80
CA ASP A 47 0.60 1.01 -7.92
C ASP A 47 -0.72 0.92 -8.68
N GLN A 48 -0.71 1.31 -9.96
CA GLN A 48 -1.91 1.26 -10.80
C GLN A 48 -2.44 -0.16 -10.97
N GLU A 49 -1.59 -1.19 -10.91
CA GLU A 49 -2.04 -2.59 -10.98
C GLU A 49 -2.96 -2.97 -9.81
N ALA A 50 -2.83 -2.30 -8.65
CA ALA A 50 -3.71 -2.53 -7.51
C ALA A 50 -5.17 -2.17 -7.80
N PHE A 51 -5.44 -1.23 -8.73
CA PHE A 51 -6.79 -0.78 -9.07
C PHE A 51 -7.62 -1.84 -9.78
N GLU A 52 -6.99 -2.86 -10.36
CA GLU A 52 -7.70 -4.02 -10.93
C GLU A 52 -8.45 -4.83 -9.85
N ASN A 53 -8.04 -4.67 -8.58
CA ASN A 53 -8.64 -5.35 -7.43
C ASN A 53 -9.70 -4.49 -6.71
N GLN A 54 -10.10 -3.35 -7.26
CA GLN A 54 -11.06 -2.43 -6.64
C GLN A 54 -12.34 -3.15 -6.22
N LEU A 55 -12.82 -2.85 -5.00
CA LEU A 55 -14.05 -3.44 -4.48
C LEU A 55 -15.27 -2.67 -4.99
N GLU A 56 -16.29 -3.38 -5.43
CA GLU A 56 -17.60 -2.82 -5.79
C GLU A 56 -18.47 -2.68 -4.54
N ASP A 57 -18.17 -1.68 -3.70
CA ASP A 57 -18.92 -1.39 -2.47
C ASP A 57 -19.00 0.13 -2.27
N HIS A 58 -20.19 0.65 -1.97
CA HIS A 58 -20.42 2.09 -1.80
C HIS A 58 -19.70 2.71 -0.58
N ARG A 59 -19.28 1.88 0.37
CA ARG A 59 -18.52 2.27 1.56
C ARG A 59 -17.02 2.35 1.29
N PHE A 60 -16.57 1.81 0.15
CA PHE A 60 -15.17 1.70 -0.23
C PHE A 60 -14.75 2.80 -1.20
N HIS A 61 -13.62 3.45 -0.91
CA HIS A 61 -13.03 4.49 -1.75
C HIS A 61 -11.55 4.18 -1.98
N LEU A 62 -11.18 3.79 -3.20
CA LEU A 62 -9.79 3.58 -3.58
C LEU A 62 -9.19 4.88 -4.13
N ILE A 63 -8.05 5.28 -3.61
CA ILE A 63 -7.36 6.53 -3.93
C ILE A 63 -5.98 6.19 -4.50
N GLU A 64 -5.71 6.63 -5.72
CA GLU A 64 -4.37 6.57 -6.30
C GLU A 64 -3.47 7.61 -5.63
N GLY A 65 -2.42 7.16 -4.98
CA GLY A 65 -1.47 8.04 -4.36
C GLY A 65 -0.63 7.41 -3.25
N ASN A 66 0.40 8.14 -2.89
CA ASN A 66 1.24 7.77 -1.76
C ASN A 66 0.54 8.15 -0.45
N PHE A 67 0.59 7.28 0.54
CA PHE A 67 0.01 7.53 1.87
C PHE A 67 0.66 8.70 2.62
N SER A 68 1.80 9.22 2.17
CA SER A 68 2.35 10.48 2.67
C SER A 68 1.37 11.66 2.54
N ASP A 69 0.48 11.59 1.56
CA ASP A 69 -0.54 12.61 1.27
C ASP A 69 -1.92 12.30 1.90
N ILE A 70 -2.02 11.29 2.76
CA ILE A 70 -3.27 10.82 3.37
C ILE A 70 -4.15 11.96 3.92
N LYS A 71 -3.55 12.92 4.64
CA LYS A 71 -4.29 14.04 5.23
C LYS A 71 -4.95 14.92 4.17
N ARG A 72 -4.27 15.15 3.04
CA ARG A 72 -4.79 15.95 1.93
C ARG A 72 -5.98 15.27 1.28
N HIS A 73 -5.84 13.97 0.99
CA HIS A 73 -6.89 13.18 0.36
C HIS A 73 -8.12 13.02 1.27
N LEU A 74 -7.94 12.68 2.53
CA LEU A 74 -9.05 12.56 3.47
C LEU A 74 -9.79 13.89 3.66
N LYS A 75 -9.06 15.02 3.74
CA LYS A 75 -9.66 16.35 3.82
C LYS A 75 -10.50 16.67 2.58
N PHE A 76 -10.07 16.27 1.38
CA PHE A 76 -10.84 16.44 0.14
C PHE A 76 -12.19 15.71 0.21
N HIS A 77 -12.24 14.54 0.87
CA HIS A 77 -13.47 13.79 1.14
C HIS A 77 -14.24 14.26 2.38
N GLY A 78 -13.85 15.38 2.97
CA GLY A 78 -14.51 15.93 4.17
C GLY A 78 -14.19 15.18 5.47
N ILE A 79 -13.18 14.30 5.46
CA ILE A 79 -12.78 13.48 6.61
C ILE A 79 -11.69 14.21 7.39
N THR A 80 -11.92 14.45 8.67
CA THR A 80 -10.97 15.13 9.58
C THR A 80 -10.37 14.21 10.63
N ALA A 81 -11.02 13.07 10.88
CA ALA A 81 -10.55 12.04 11.80
C ALA A 81 -10.95 10.66 11.29
N VAL A 82 -10.18 9.64 11.64
CA VAL A 82 -10.44 8.22 11.33
C VAL A 82 -10.34 7.40 12.60
N ASP A 83 -11.05 6.28 12.67
CA ASP A 83 -11.09 5.39 13.82
C ASP A 83 -9.91 4.40 13.84
N GLY A 84 -9.35 4.10 12.66
CA GLY A 84 -8.18 3.24 12.56
C GLY A 84 -7.49 3.33 11.21
N ILE A 85 -6.20 3.00 11.21
CA ILE A 85 -5.36 2.92 10.01
C ILE A 85 -4.66 1.58 10.00
N LEU A 86 -4.74 0.85 8.89
CA LEU A 86 -4.00 -0.36 8.62
C LEU A 86 -2.87 -0.05 7.63
N ALA A 87 -1.68 -0.59 7.90
CA ALA A 87 -0.53 -0.50 7.02
C ALA A 87 0.21 -1.84 7.01
N ASP A 88 0.26 -2.49 5.87
CA ASP A 88 1.02 -3.73 5.62
C ASP A 88 2.16 -3.42 4.64
N PHE A 89 3.27 -2.92 5.20
CA PHE A 89 4.39 -2.46 4.40
C PHE A 89 5.15 -3.61 3.76
N GLY A 90 5.37 -3.50 2.47
CA GLY A 90 6.11 -4.49 1.69
C GLY A 90 5.71 -4.47 0.23
N VAL A 91 6.08 -5.53 -0.48
CA VAL A 91 5.68 -5.76 -1.88
C VAL A 91 4.42 -6.61 -1.92
N SER A 92 3.54 -6.34 -2.89
CA SER A 92 2.37 -7.19 -3.14
C SER A 92 2.78 -8.51 -3.79
N SER A 93 1.91 -9.53 -3.68
CA SER A 93 2.15 -10.82 -4.34
C SER A 93 2.28 -10.66 -5.86
N SER A 94 1.50 -9.79 -6.49
CA SER A 94 1.58 -9.51 -7.94
C SER A 94 2.93 -8.90 -8.33
N GLN A 95 3.45 -7.97 -7.54
CA GLN A 95 4.79 -7.39 -7.76
C GLN A 95 5.89 -8.44 -7.61
N PHE A 96 5.77 -9.33 -6.62
CA PHE A 96 6.77 -10.37 -6.36
C PHE A 96 6.74 -11.49 -7.39
N ASP A 97 5.58 -11.82 -7.94
CA ASP A 97 5.41 -12.88 -8.93
C ASP A 97 5.69 -12.41 -10.37
N SER A 98 5.88 -11.10 -10.58
CA SER A 98 6.23 -10.52 -11.87
C SER A 98 7.74 -10.26 -11.99
N GLY A 99 8.44 -10.94 -12.91
CA GLY A 99 9.84 -10.64 -13.20
C GLY A 99 10.06 -9.23 -13.78
N LYS A 100 9.05 -8.65 -14.42
CA LYS A 100 9.14 -7.32 -15.05
C LYS A 100 9.24 -6.16 -14.06
N ARG A 101 8.80 -6.37 -12.82
CA ARG A 101 8.78 -5.35 -11.76
C ARG A 101 10.10 -5.25 -10.99
N GLY A 102 10.99 -6.24 -11.11
CA GLY A 102 12.29 -6.26 -10.44
C GLY A 102 12.28 -6.63 -8.95
N PHE A 103 11.12 -6.99 -8.38
CA PHE A 103 11.00 -7.43 -6.99
C PHE A 103 11.23 -8.93 -6.81
N SER A 104 11.14 -9.70 -7.89
CA SER A 104 11.21 -11.15 -7.81
C SER A 104 12.65 -11.66 -7.64
N THR A 105 12.83 -12.61 -6.73
CA THR A 105 14.08 -13.39 -6.61
C THR A 105 14.02 -14.70 -7.40
N ARG A 106 12.86 -15.02 -8.01
CA ARG A 106 12.62 -16.25 -8.76
C ARG A 106 12.73 -16.08 -10.28
N PHE A 107 12.52 -14.89 -10.77
CA PHE A 107 12.49 -14.58 -12.20
C PHE A 107 13.51 -13.50 -12.54
N ASP A 108 14.23 -13.69 -13.65
CA ASP A 108 15.06 -12.64 -14.22
C ASP A 108 14.19 -11.49 -14.76
N GLY A 109 14.69 -10.27 -14.60
CA GLY A 109 14.03 -9.07 -15.08
C GLY A 109 14.86 -7.82 -14.86
N PRO A 110 14.39 -6.66 -15.31
CA PRO A 110 15.05 -5.38 -15.06
C PRO A 110 15.09 -5.09 -13.57
N LEU A 111 16.16 -4.47 -13.09
CA LEU A 111 16.28 -3.99 -11.70
C LEU A 111 15.55 -2.66 -11.55
N ASP A 112 14.22 -2.70 -11.67
CA ASP A 112 13.35 -1.52 -11.59
C ASP A 112 12.95 -1.21 -10.14
N MET A 113 12.19 -2.09 -9.50
CA MET A 113 11.71 -2.01 -8.11
C MET A 113 10.89 -0.75 -7.77
N ARG A 114 10.36 -0.02 -8.76
CA ARG A 114 9.43 1.07 -8.52
C ARG A 114 8.05 0.53 -8.18
N MET A 115 7.47 0.98 -7.08
CA MET A 115 6.09 0.65 -6.73
C MET A 115 5.08 1.43 -7.59
N SER A 116 5.44 2.68 -7.98
CA SER A 116 4.67 3.47 -8.94
C SER A 116 5.44 3.56 -10.27
N HIS A 117 4.80 3.23 -11.38
CA HIS A 117 5.40 3.38 -12.72
C HIS A 117 5.74 4.83 -13.07
N SER A 118 5.12 5.81 -12.41
CA SER A 118 5.42 7.24 -12.58
C SER A 118 6.66 7.71 -11.81
N GLY A 119 7.25 6.85 -10.96
CA GLY A 119 8.49 7.16 -10.24
C GLY A 119 9.64 7.42 -11.21
N GLN A 120 10.44 8.48 -10.95
CA GLN A 120 11.55 8.87 -11.82
C GLN A 120 12.80 8.02 -11.60
N LEU A 121 12.98 7.47 -10.38
CA LEU A 121 14.19 6.78 -9.96
C LEU A 121 13.90 5.29 -9.80
N ASP A 122 14.64 4.44 -10.50
CA ASP A 122 14.61 2.99 -10.37
C ASP A 122 15.79 2.45 -9.53
N ALA A 123 15.73 1.19 -9.14
CA ALA A 123 16.77 0.59 -8.32
C ALA A 123 18.11 0.45 -9.05
N SER A 124 18.11 0.30 -10.37
CA SER A 124 19.34 0.26 -11.16
C SER A 124 20.08 1.59 -11.08
N GLN A 125 19.37 2.72 -11.19
CA GLN A 125 19.95 4.05 -11.05
C GLN A 125 20.49 4.27 -9.63
N VAL A 126 19.74 3.86 -8.61
CA VAL A 126 20.21 3.98 -7.21
C VAL A 126 21.53 3.25 -6.99
N ILE A 127 21.65 2.01 -7.47
CA ILE A 127 22.84 1.20 -7.26
C ILE A 127 24.05 1.72 -8.07
N ASN A 128 23.83 2.24 -9.28
CA ASN A 128 24.92 2.64 -10.15
C ASN A 128 25.33 4.11 -9.98
N GLU A 129 24.45 4.99 -9.52
CA GLU A 129 24.69 6.45 -9.52
C GLU A 129 24.83 7.03 -8.12
N TYR A 130 24.29 6.37 -7.08
CA TYR A 130 24.37 6.87 -5.70
C TYR A 130 25.74 6.56 -5.10
N PRO A 131 26.27 7.44 -4.22
CA PRO A 131 27.52 7.18 -3.51
C PRO A 131 27.38 5.95 -2.60
N PHE A 132 28.45 5.18 -2.49
CA PHE A 132 28.49 3.92 -1.72
C PHE A 132 27.92 4.07 -0.30
N GLU A 133 28.24 5.19 0.38
CA GLU A 133 27.79 5.47 1.74
C GLU A 133 26.26 5.54 1.84
N ALA A 134 25.58 6.12 0.85
CA ALA A 134 24.12 6.20 0.82
C ALA A 134 23.49 4.81 0.63
N VAL A 135 24.03 4.00 -0.27
CA VAL A 135 23.50 2.65 -0.55
C VAL A 135 23.80 1.69 0.60
N SER A 136 25.01 1.73 1.16
CA SER A 136 25.42 0.84 2.26
C SER A 136 24.64 1.12 3.55
N TYR A 137 24.31 2.38 3.83
CA TYR A 137 23.56 2.75 5.03
C TYR A 137 22.15 2.13 5.03
N THR A 138 21.49 2.11 3.89
CA THR A 138 20.12 1.59 3.78
C THR A 138 20.04 0.05 3.79
N HIS A 139 21.10 -0.64 3.38
CA HIS A 139 21.07 -2.10 3.18
C HIS A 139 21.89 -2.89 4.19
N LEU A 140 23.00 -2.34 4.69
CA LEU A 140 23.90 -3.07 5.57
C LEU A 140 23.65 -2.84 7.07
N ARG A 141 23.03 -1.74 7.47
CA ARG A 141 22.68 -1.46 8.87
C ARG A 141 21.30 -1.95 9.31
N ALA A 142 20.50 -2.47 8.41
CA ALA A 142 19.18 -3.04 8.76
C ALA A 142 19.29 -4.36 9.55
N HIS A 143 20.51 -4.87 9.79
CA HIS A 143 20.78 -6.14 10.47
C HIS A 143 21.53 -5.99 11.79
N GLU A 144 21.80 -4.77 12.26
CA GLU A 144 22.32 -4.49 13.62
C GLU A 144 21.18 -4.04 14.55
#